data_4f155201cf658509c7f23e1d3d75d153
#
_entry.id   4f155201cf658509c7f23e1d3d75d153
#
_cell.length_a   1.000
_cell.length_b   1.000
_cell.length_c   1.000
_cell.angle_alpha   90.00
_cell.angle_beta   90.00
_cell.angle_gamma   90.00
#
_symmetry.space_group_name_H-M   'P 1'
#
loop_
_entity.id
_entity.type
_entity.pdbx_description
1 polymer ?
#
loop_
_entity_poly.entity_id
_entity_poly.type
_entity_poly.pdbx_seq_one_letter_code
_entity_poly.pdbx_strand_id
1 'polypeptide(L)'
;ACLVGSEMCIRDSNCYCEFVGKKEPIEVGADICVGSLIKNLGGGIASNGAYIVGRSDLIHLCSERLNVAGEAKEVGPSLGANKMFLQGLYFAPSVVASALKTNVYAAYLLEDLGYEVSPKWNEEKSDIVLAIKFNDRNKLIKFVEGIQSASAIDASCVPIPTKMPGYDDEIIMASGSFTQGSSIEISCDGPLRSPYIAYLQGGLTFEYGKIAVLKAIENIK
;
A
#
# COMPACT_ATOMS: atom_id res chain seq x y z
N ALA A 1 -11.88 7.39 -8.89
CA ALA A 1 -12.84 8.44 -8.50
C ALA A 1 -14.27 7.99 -8.81
N CYS A 2 -15.15 8.09 -7.84
CA CYS A 2 -16.56 7.71 -7.99
C CYS A 2 -17.42 8.98 -8.05
N LEU A 3 -18.12 9.21 -9.17
CA LEU A 3 -19.04 10.33 -9.36
C LEU A 3 -20.44 9.93 -8.88
N VAL A 4 -21.04 10.68 -7.96
CA VAL A 4 -22.39 10.41 -7.43
C VAL A 4 -23.23 11.67 -7.40
N GLY A 5 -24.30 11.72 -8.22
CA GLY A 5 -25.39 12.70 -8.16
C GLY A 5 -25.22 13.98 -8.96
N SER A 6 -26.28 14.80 -9.02
CA SER A 6 -26.35 16.06 -9.79
C SER A 6 -25.58 17.24 -9.17
N GLU A 7 -25.14 17.12 -7.93
CA GLU A 7 -24.07 17.91 -7.31
C GLU A 7 -22.99 16.92 -6.91
N MET A 8 -22.05 16.68 -7.83
CA MET A 8 -21.12 15.58 -7.74
C MET A 8 -19.99 15.90 -6.77
N CYS A 9 -19.93 15.18 -5.64
CA CYS A 9 -18.72 15.10 -4.83
C CYS A 9 -17.76 14.09 -5.44
N ILE A 10 -16.56 14.53 -5.79
CA ILE A 10 -15.47 13.62 -6.18
C ILE A 10 -14.86 13.06 -4.91
N ARG A 11 -15.02 11.74 -4.72
CA ARG A 11 -14.40 10.99 -3.62
C ARG A 11 -13.21 10.21 -4.16
N ASP A 12 -12.08 10.31 -3.48
CA ASP A 12 -10.88 9.58 -3.83
C ASP A 12 -10.43 8.68 -2.69
N SER A 13 -9.89 7.51 -3.03
CA SER A 13 -9.23 6.60 -2.08
C SER A 13 -7.75 6.57 -2.42
N ASN A 14 -6.95 7.27 -1.63
CA ASN A 14 -5.52 7.44 -1.83
C ASN A 14 -4.74 6.72 -0.73
N CYS A 15 -4.08 5.63 -1.08
CA CYS A 15 -3.33 4.83 -0.12
C CYS A 15 -1.86 4.61 -0.51
N TYR A 16 -1.51 4.80 -1.79
CA TYR A 16 -0.20 4.47 -2.33
C TYR A 16 0.43 5.59 -3.15
N CYS A 17 -0.28 6.72 -3.34
CA CYS A 17 0.15 7.84 -4.18
C CYS A 17 0.68 9.02 -3.35
N GLU A 18 0.38 9.07 -2.04
CA GLU A 18 0.79 10.17 -1.17
C GLU A 18 2.31 10.33 -1.17
N PHE A 19 2.79 11.54 -1.35
CA PHE A 19 4.20 11.93 -1.48
C PHE A 19 4.93 11.37 -2.71
N VAL A 20 4.22 10.75 -3.67
CA VAL A 20 4.82 10.30 -4.93
C VAL A 20 4.75 11.41 -5.98
N GLY A 21 3.58 11.98 -6.18
CA GLY A 21 3.34 13.07 -7.12
C GLY A 21 3.57 14.45 -6.49
N LYS A 22 3.51 15.48 -7.34
CA LYS A 22 3.62 16.90 -6.91
C LYS A 22 2.30 17.46 -6.39
N LYS A 23 1.17 16.81 -6.68
CA LYS A 23 -0.16 17.25 -6.32
C LYS A 23 -0.93 16.08 -5.73
N GLU A 24 -1.67 16.37 -4.68
CA GLU A 24 -2.57 15.43 -4.04
C GLU A 24 -3.99 15.57 -4.62
N PRO A 25 -4.89 14.57 -4.44
CA PRO A 25 -6.22 14.55 -5.06
C PRO A 25 -7.05 15.81 -4.82
N ILE A 26 -6.98 16.39 -3.62
CA ILE A 26 -7.73 17.63 -3.28
C ILE A 26 -7.25 18.82 -4.13
N GLU A 27 -5.96 18.89 -4.46
CA GLU A 27 -5.38 19.96 -5.27
C GLU A 27 -5.78 19.88 -6.75
N VAL A 28 -6.29 18.73 -7.19
CA VAL A 28 -6.74 18.50 -8.56
C VAL A 28 -8.25 18.33 -8.68
N GLY A 29 -9.01 18.69 -7.64
CA GLY A 29 -10.45 18.83 -7.69
C GLY A 29 -11.26 17.74 -6.98
N ALA A 30 -10.62 16.84 -6.21
CA ALA A 30 -11.36 15.95 -5.33
C ALA A 30 -11.97 16.75 -4.15
N ASP A 31 -13.23 16.52 -3.85
CA ASP A 31 -13.92 17.16 -2.72
C ASP A 31 -13.54 16.52 -1.39
N ILE A 32 -13.27 15.22 -1.39
CA ILE A 32 -12.89 14.43 -0.23
C ILE A 32 -11.94 13.31 -0.63
N CYS A 33 -10.92 13.11 0.17
CA CYS A 33 -9.96 12.04 0.01
C CYS A 33 -9.82 11.25 1.31
N VAL A 34 -9.73 9.94 1.19
CA VAL A 34 -9.55 9.02 2.32
C VAL A 34 -8.35 8.11 2.08
N GLY A 35 -7.65 7.76 3.13
CA GLY A 35 -6.53 6.84 3.01
C GLY A 35 -6.19 6.15 4.32
N SER A 36 -5.28 5.19 4.23
CA SER A 36 -4.85 4.37 5.36
C SER A 36 -3.53 4.88 5.95
N LEU A 37 -3.46 4.94 7.27
CA LEU A 37 -2.23 5.29 7.99
C LEU A 37 -1.26 4.11 8.14
N ILE A 38 -1.64 2.89 7.80
CA ILE A 38 -0.68 1.77 7.75
C ILE A 38 0.14 1.76 6.43
N LYS A 39 -0.15 2.69 5.53
CA LYS A 39 0.50 2.85 4.23
C LYS A 39 1.38 4.11 4.20
N ASN A 40 1.42 4.82 3.08
CA ASN A 40 2.34 5.94 2.85
C ASN A 40 2.39 6.95 4.00
N LEU A 41 1.25 7.53 4.38
CA LEU A 41 1.23 8.61 5.38
C LEU A 41 1.64 8.18 6.79
N GLY A 42 1.51 6.91 7.12
CA GLY A 42 1.91 6.43 8.45
C GLY A 42 3.40 6.15 8.61
N GLY A 43 4.18 6.21 7.50
CA GLY A 43 5.64 6.11 7.54
C GLY A 43 6.19 4.85 8.22
N GLY A 44 5.41 3.77 8.25
CA GLY A 44 5.76 2.53 8.94
C GLY A 44 5.71 2.58 10.48
N ILE A 45 5.29 3.72 11.05
CA ILE A 45 5.16 3.90 12.51
C ILE A 45 3.71 3.71 12.96
N ALA A 46 2.74 4.19 12.19
CA ALA A 46 1.34 4.00 12.48
C ALA A 46 0.93 2.56 12.21
N SER A 47 0.59 1.82 13.27
CA SER A 47 0.17 0.41 13.18
C SER A 47 -1.30 0.23 12.80
N ASN A 48 -2.07 1.29 12.79
CA ASN A 48 -3.50 1.33 12.46
C ASN A 48 -3.91 2.74 12.05
N GLY A 49 -5.19 2.91 11.77
CA GLY A 49 -5.80 4.22 11.53
C GLY A 49 -6.01 4.54 10.06
N ALA A 50 -6.77 5.60 9.86
CA ALA A 50 -7.09 6.15 8.56
C ALA A 50 -7.18 7.67 8.67
N TYR A 51 -7.16 8.35 7.54
CA TYR A 51 -7.39 9.78 7.48
C TYR A 51 -8.50 10.11 6.49
N ILE A 52 -9.14 11.23 6.71
CA ILE A 52 -10.08 11.85 5.78
C ILE A 52 -9.71 13.32 5.67
N VAL A 53 -9.52 13.83 4.47
CA VAL A 53 -9.23 15.24 4.18
C VAL A 53 -10.14 15.76 3.07
N GLY A 54 -10.42 17.06 3.05
CA GLY A 54 -11.24 17.67 2.01
C GLY A 54 -12.06 18.86 2.51
N ARG A 55 -13.18 19.11 1.85
CA ARG A 55 -14.09 20.21 2.18
C ARG A 55 -14.60 20.08 3.61
N SER A 56 -14.61 21.20 4.33
CA SER A 56 -14.96 21.24 5.75
C SER A 56 -16.39 20.75 6.06
N ASP A 57 -17.34 21.03 5.18
CA ASP A 57 -18.72 20.57 5.32
C ASP A 57 -18.82 19.03 5.24
N LEU A 58 -18.09 18.41 4.31
CA LEU A 58 -18.03 16.95 4.16
C LEU A 58 -17.27 16.30 5.32
N ILE A 59 -16.18 16.90 5.78
CA ILE A 59 -15.43 16.42 6.96
C ILE A 59 -16.30 16.47 8.21
N HIS A 60 -17.10 17.54 8.38
CA HIS A 60 -18.04 17.63 9.50
C HIS A 60 -19.06 16.48 9.46
N LEU A 61 -19.70 16.23 8.31
CA LEU A 61 -20.64 15.11 8.14
C LEU A 61 -20.00 13.75 8.43
N CYS A 62 -18.74 13.54 7.99
CA CYS A 62 -18.00 12.32 8.31
C CYS A 62 -17.77 12.18 9.82
N SER A 63 -17.42 13.27 10.50
CA SER A 63 -17.17 13.24 11.95
C SER A 63 -18.45 12.97 12.76
N GLU A 64 -19.59 13.50 12.34
CA GLU A 64 -20.90 13.19 12.92
C GLU A 64 -21.25 11.71 12.79
N ARG A 65 -20.87 11.09 11.68
CA ARG A 65 -21.13 9.66 11.43
C ARG A 65 -20.16 8.75 12.17
N LEU A 66 -18.92 9.18 12.33
CA LEU A 66 -17.85 8.40 12.95
C LEU A 66 -17.93 8.40 14.48
N ASN A 67 -18.27 9.52 15.06
CA ASN A 67 -18.31 9.75 16.51
C ASN A 67 -19.77 9.81 17.01
N VAL A 68 -20.03 10.68 17.96
CA VAL A 68 -21.35 10.90 18.51
C VAL A 68 -22.05 12.02 17.73
N ALA A 69 -23.21 11.74 17.19
CA ALA A 69 -24.00 12.73 16.45
C ALA A 69 -24.29 13.97 17.31
N GLY A 70 -24.05 15.15 16.77
CA GLY A 70 -24.15 16.43 17.45
C GLY A 70 -22.88 16.89 18.18
N GLU A 71 -21.96 15.97 18.47
CA GLU A 71 -20.68 16.26 19.12
C GLU A 71 -19.51 16.20 18.10
N ALA A 72 -19.70 15.50 17.01
CA ALA A 72 -18.74 15.38 15.92
C ALA A 72 -17.32 15.08 16.42
N LYS A 73 -16.33 15.91 16.01
CA LYS A 73 -14.91 15.76 16.38
C LYS A 73 -14.55 16.26 17.79
N GLU A 74 -15.49 16.84 18.51
CA GLU A 74 -15.25 17.32 19.89
C GLU A 74 -15.11 16.14 20.87
N VAL A 75 -15.56 14.96 20.49
CA VAL A 75 -15.45 13.72 21.25
C VAL A 75 -14.78 12.63 20.41
N GLY A 76 -14.38 11.58 21.06
CA GLY A 76 -13.75 10.42 20.42
C GLY A 76 -12.33 10.23 20.97
N PRO A 77 -12.05 9.05 21.56
CA PRO A 77 -10.75 8.78 22.15
C PRO A 77 -9.71 8.55 21.06
N SER A 78 -8.60 9.29 21.10
CA SER A 78 -7.43 9.01 20.27
C SER A 78 -6.54 7.89 20.86
N LEU A 79 -6.81 7.47 22.09
CA LEU A 79 -6.06 6.43 22.82
C LEU A 79 -4.53 6.66 22.83
N GLY A 80 -4.09 7.92 22.76
CA GLY A 80 -2.68 8.29 22.69
C GLY A 80 -2.01 8.07 21.33
N ALA A 81 -2.74 7.67 20.29
CA ALA A 81 -2.17 7.34 18.98
C ALA A 81 -1.67 8.54 18.18
N ASN A 82 -2.14 9.76 18.49
CA ASN A 82 -1.81 10.98 17.73
C ASN A 82 -0.30 11.20 17.59
N LYS A 83 0.50 10.91 18.64
CA LYS A 83 1.95 11.05 18.58
C LYS A 83 2.56 10.14 17.49
N MET A 84 2.11 8.89 17.42
CA MET A 84 2.58 7.94 16.39
C MET A 84 2.15 8.38 14.99
N PHE A 85 0.93 8.88 14.83
CA PHE A 85 0.44 9.37 13.55
C PHE A 85 1.26 10.57 13.06
N LEU A 86 1.51 11.55 13.92
CA LEU A 86 2.32 12.72 13.58
C LEU A 86 3.78 12.36 13.30
N GLN A 87 4.35 11.45 14.08
CA GLN A 87 5.70 10.96 13.85
C GLN A 87 5.80 10.16 12.56
N GLY A 88 4.83 9.32 12.27
CA GLY A 88 4.71 8.60 10.99
C GLY A 88 4.65 9.55 9.81
N LEU A 89 3.77 10.55 9.88
CA LEU A 89 3.65 11.59 8.85
C LEU A 89 4.98 12.33 8.62
N TYR A 90 5.72 12.63 9.69
CA TYR A 90 7.03 13.28 9.58
C TYR A 90 8.05 12.42 8.81
N PHE A 91 8.05 11.10 9.01
CA PHE A 91 8.95 10.19 8.31
C PHE A 91 8.45 9.74 6.94
N ALA A 92 7.16 9.87 6.67
CA ALA A 92 6.51 9.34 5.48
C ALA A 92 7.21 9.71 4.15
N PRO A 93 7.67 10.95 3.89
CA PRO A 93 8.36 11.27 2.65
C PRO A 93 9.63 10.43 2.42
N SER A 94 10.41 10.17 3.48
CA SER A 94 11.62 9.36 3.40
C SER A 94 11.30 7.88 3.17
N VAL A 95 10.26 7.38 3.84
CA VAL A 95 9.80 5.99 3.67
C VAL A 95 9.21 5.76 2.29
N VAL A 96 8.40 6.68 1.77
CA VAL A 96 7.89 6.60 0.40
C VAL A 96 9.02 6.64 -0.63
N ALA A 97 10.03 7.49 -0.44
CA ALA A 97 11.21 7.51 -1.29
C ALA A 97 11.97 6.17 -1.26
N SER A 98 12.04 5.50 -0.10
CA SER A 98 12.64 4.17 0.02
C SER A 98 11.82 3.10 -0.71
N ALA A 99 10.49 3.16 -0.59
CA ALA A 99 9.57 2.27 -1.30
C ALA A 99 9.69 2.44 -2.84
N LEU A 100 9.78 3.68 -3.32
CA LEU A 100 10.01 3.97 -4.74
C LEU A 100 11.36 3.43 -5.24
N LYS A 101 12.43 3.57 -4.45
CA LYS A 101 13.75 2.98 -4.79
C LYS A 101 13.67 1.46 -4.85
N THR A 102 12.97 0.83 -3.92
CA THR A 102 12.73 -0.63 -3.92
C THR A 102 11.96 -1.07 -5.16
N ASN A 103 10.93 -0.33 -5.54
CA ASN A 103 10.13 -0.56 -6.73
C ASN A 103 10.99 -0.46 -8.03
N VAL A 104 11.79 0.61 -8.18
CA VAL A 104 12.68 0.78 -9.32
C VAL A 104 13.72 -0.34 -9.40
N TYR A 105 14.30 -0.72 -8.26
CA TYR A 105 15.26 -1.81 -8.18
C TYR A 105 14.67 -3.16 -8.58
N ALA A 106 13.46 -3.46 -8.05
CA ALA A 106 12.75 -4.68 -8.40
C ALA A 106 12.38 -4.73 -9.88
N ALA A 107 11.87 -3.62 -10.43
CA ALA A 107 11.52 -3.50 -11.84
C ALA A 107 12.75 -3.77 -12.73
N TYR A 108 13.89 -3.14 -12.43
CA TYR A 108 15.12 -3.32 -13.18
C TYR A 108 15.57 -4.79 -13.21
N LEU A 109 15.65 -5.46 -12.05
CA LEU A 109 16.09 -6.84 -11.97
C LEU A 109 15.12 -7.82 -12.64
N LEU A 110 13.82 -7.59 -12.51
CA LEU A 110 12.82 -8.47 -13.09
C LEU A 110 12.73 -8.32 -14.62
N GLU A 111 12.91 -7.12 -15.16
CA GLU A 111 13.03 -6.90 -16.60
C GLU A 111 14.29 -7.58 -17.16
N ASP A 112 15.43 -7.50 -16.47
CA ASP A 112 16.69 -8.18 -16.85
C ASP A 112 16.53 -9.71 -16.86
N LEU A 113 15.67 -10.24 -16.00
CA LEU A 113 15.29 -11.65 -15.98
C LEU A 113 14.20 -12.03 -17.00
N GLY A 114 13.71 -11.08 -17.79
CA GLY A 114 12.73 -11.30 -18.85
C GLY A 114 11.27 -11.28 -18.40
N TYR A 115 10.97 -10.80 -17.20
CA TYR A 115 9.59 -10.60 -16.75
C TYR A 115 9.03 -9.26 -17.25
N GLU A 116 7.74 -9.25 -17.57
CA GLU A 116 7.00 -8.03 -17.87
C GLU A 116 6.60 -7.36 -16.56
N VAL A 117 6.95 -6.08 -16.41
CA VAL A 117 6.61 -5.28 -15.22
C VAL A 117 5.95 -3.96 -15.61
N SER A 118 5.15 -3.41 -14.71
CA SER A 118 4.53 -2.09 -14.87
C SER A 118 4.44 -1.39 -13.51
N PRO A 119 4.92 -0.14 -13.42
CA PRO A 119 5.68 0.63 -14.39
C PRO A 119 7.10 0.07 -14.56
N LYS A 120 7.72 0.29 -15.72
CA LYS A 120 9.13 -0.07 -15.96
C LYS A 120 10.07 0.71 -15.04
N TRP A 121 11.31 0.23 -14.88
CA TRP A 121 12.26 0.88 -13.97
C TRP A 121 12.55 2.35 -14.31
N ASN A 122 12.51 2.73 -15.58
CA ASN A 122 12.77 4.08 -16.09
C ASN A 122 11.51 4.90 -16.40
N GLU A 123 10.32 4.37 -16.11
CA GLU A 123 9.06 5.10 -16.25
C GLU A 123 8.75 5.93 -15.00
N GLU A 124 8.02 7.02 -15.18
CA GLU A 124 7.49 7.82 -14.08
C GLU A 124 6.53 7.00 -13.22
N LYS A 125 6.63 7.15 -11.91
CA LYS A 125 5.78 6.45 -10.94
C LYS A 125 4.64 7.35 -10.48
N SER A 126 3.43 6.82 -10.49
CA SER A 126 2.24 7.46 -9.92
C SER A 126 1.93 7.02 -8.49
N ASP A 127 2.48 5.87 -8.12
CA ASP A 127 2.32 5.24 -6.81
C ASP A 127 3.54 4.37 -6.46
N ILE A 128 3.48 3.65 -5.35
CA ILE A 128 4.55 2.75 -4.89
C ILE A 128 4.32 1.29 -5.27
N VAL A 129 3.41 0.98 -6.18
CA VAL A 129 3.07 -0.40 -6.57
C VAL A 129 3.83 -0.78 -7.83
N LEU A 130 4.36 -2.00 -7.86
CA LEU A 130 4.93 -2.65 -9.03
C LEU A 130 4.11 -3.89 -9.38
N ALA A 131 3.48 -3.90 -10.55
CA ALA A 131 2.85 -5.08 -11.10
C ALA A 131 3.89 -5.94 -11.83
N ILE A 132 3.95 -7.24 -11.51
CA ILE A 132 4.90 -8.20 -12.06
C ILE A 132 4.12 -9.35 -12.66
N LYS A 133 4.26 -9.57 -13.96
CA LYS A 133 3.54 -10.61 -14.68
C LYS A 133 4.38 -11.88 -14.79
N PHE A 134 3.99 -12.90 -14.07
CA PHE A 134 4.73 -14.17 -14.03
C PHE A 134 4.30 -15.16 -15.12
N ASN A 135 3.06 -15.10 -15.62
CA ASN A 135 2.45 -16.08 -16.51
C ASN A 135 2.50 -17.54 -15.97
N ASP A 136 2.80 -17.71 -14.70
CA ASP A 136 2.96 -18.99 -14.02
C ASP A 136 2.48 -18.89 -12.57
N ARG A 137 1.55 -19.79 -12.20
CA ARG A 137 0.97 -19.84 -10.86
C ARG A 137 2.03 -20.08 -9.78
N ASN A 138 2.94 -21.00 -10.03
CA ASN A 138 3.93 -21.42 -9.03
C ASN A 138 4.98 -20.34 -8.82
N LYS A 139 5.38 -19.64 -9.88
CA LYS A 139 6.32 -18.50 -9.77
C LYS A 139 5.73 -17.36 -8.97
N LEU A 140 4.44 -17.02 -9.18
CA LEU A 140 3.76 -16.03 -8.37
C LEU A 140 3.77 -16.43 -6.90
N ILE A 141 3.38 -17.65 -6.57
CA ILE A 141 3.37 -18.16 -5.19
C ILE A 141 4.77 -18.06 -4.57
N LYS A 142 5.79 -18.62 -5.25
CA LYS A 142 7.17 -18.60 -4.77
C LYS A 142 7.72 -17.19 -4.58
N PHE A 143 7.37 -16.25 -5.45
CA PHE A 143 7.79 -14.86 -5.30
C PHE A 143 7.20 -14.24 -4.03
N VAL A 144 5.91 -14.43 -3.79
CA VAL A 144 5.22 -13.95 -2.58
C VAL A 144 5.79 -14.61 -1.31
N GLU A 145 6.04 -15.92 -1.33
CA GLU A 145 6.71 -16.63 -0.24
C GLU A 145 8.12 -16.06 0.02
N GLY A 146 8.87 -15.74 -1.03
CA GLY A 146 10.20 -15.13 -0.92
C GLY A 146 10.15 -13.74 -0.25
N ILE A 147 9.17 -12.90 -0.59
CA ILE A 147 8.93 -11.61 0.10
C ILE A 147 8.62 -11.87 1.57
N GLN A 148 7.71 -12.80 1.91
CA GLN A 148 7.38 -13.10 3.31
C GLN A 148 8.59 -13.58 4.10
N SER A 149 9.43 -14.42 3.51
CA SER A 149 10.64 -14.95 4.15
C SER A 149 11.68 -13.89 4.52
N ALA A 150 11.55 -12.68 3.96
CA ALA A 150 12.39 -11.53 4.27
C ALA A 150 11.82 -10.61 5.35
N SER A 151 10.62 -10.88 5.84
CA SER A 151 9.96 -10.06 6.87
C SER A 151 10.80 -10.00 8.16
N ALA A 152 10.74 -8.85 8.84
CA ALA A 152 11.52 -8.63 10.06
C ALA A 152 11.06 -9.53 11.23
N ILE A 153 9.77 -9.85 11.29
CA ILE A 153 9.18 -10.81 12.23
C ILE A 153 8.65 -11.98 11.40
N ASP A 154 7.64 -12.57 11.57
CA ASP A 154 6.90 -13.63 10.83
C ASP A 154 7.56 -14.23 9.55
N ALA A 155 8.90 -14.17 9.43
CA ALA A 155 9.65 -14.69 8.29
C ALA A 155 9.50 -16.21 8.09
N SER A 156 9.15 -16.93 9.15
CA SER A 156 8.89 -18.38 9.13
C SER A 156 7.47 -18.72 8.67
N CYS A 157 6.57 -17.75 8.58
CA CYS A 157 5.22 -17.96 8.07
C CYS A 157 5.27 -18.19 6.56
N VAL A 158 4.54 -19.20 6.09
CA VAL A 158 4.42 -19.49 4.66
C VAL A 158 3.04 -19.05 4.20
N PRO A 159 2.94 -18.03 3.33
CA PRO A 159 1.66 -17.63 2.76
C PRO A 159 1.02 -18.77 1.97
N ILE A 160 -0.27 -18.96 2.15
CA ILE A 160 -1.04 -19.93 1.38
C ILE A 160 -2.16 -19.24 0.62
N PRO A 161 -2.44 -19.68 -0.62
CA PRO A 161 -3.59 -19.20 -1.36
C PRO A 161 -4.89 -19.43 -0.60
N THR A 162 -5.71 -18.40 -0.50
CA THR A 162 -6.96 -18.45 0.28
C THR A 162 -8.06 -17.66 -0.42
N LYS A 163 -9.28 -18.16 -0.37
CA LYS A 163 -10.47 -17.41 -0.79
C LYS A 163 -10.74 -16.29 0.20
N MET A 164 -10.90 -15.08 -0.29
CA MET A 164 -11.23 -13.92 0.52
C MET A 164 -12.58 -13.34 0.11
N PRO A 165 -13.38 -12.82 1.07
CA PRO A 165 -14.65 -12.16 0.78
C PRO A 165 -14.47 -11.03 -0.24
N GLY A 166 -15.33 -10.99 -1.26
CA GLY A 166 -15.30 -9.97 -2.30
C GLY A 166 -14.37 -10.27 -3.48
N TYR A 167 -13.70 -11.43 -3.49
CA TYR A 167 -12.87 -11.90 -4.60
C TYR A 167 -13.38 -13.22 -5.16
N ASP A 168 -13.38 -13.34 -6.49
CA ASP A 168 -13.77 -14.58 -7.17
C ASP A 168 -12.64 -15.63 -7.13
N ASP A 169 -11.40 -15.16 -7.20
CA ASP A 169 -10.20 -16.01 -7.22
C ASP A 169 -9.59 -16.15 -5.82
N GLU A 170 -8.80 -17.21 -5.62
CA GLU A 170 -7.89 -17.28 -4.48
C GLU A 170 -6.83 -16.19 -4.58
N ILE A 171 -6.45 -15.62 -3.45
CA ILE A 171 -5.38 -14.62 -3.34
C ILE A 171 -4.28 -15.19 -2.45
N ILE A 172 -3.04 -14.93 -2.82
CA ILE A 172 -1.88 -15.12 -1.95
C ILE A 172 -1.33 -13.78 -1.56
N MET A 173 -0.94 -13.62 -0.28
CA MET A 173 -0.44 -12.35 0.26
C MET A 173 0.74 -12.58 1.20
N ALA A 174 1.83 -11.85 0.96
CA ALA A 174 2.87 -11.56 1.93
C ALA A 174 2.65 -10.17 2.50
N SER A 175 2.75 -10.01 3.81
CA SER A 175 2.55 -8.73 4.49
C SER A 175 3.68 -8.41 5.45
N GLY A 176 3.87 -7.12 5.70
CA GLY A 176 4.81 -6.64 6.71
C GLY A 176 4.46 -7.16 8.09
N SER A 177 5.46 -7.24 8.94
CA SER A 177 5.39 -7.99 10.19
C SER A 177 4.88 -7.16 11.37
N PHE A 178 5.11 -5.84 11.38
CA PHE A 178 4.67 -4.96 12.47
C PHE A 178 3.20 -4.54 12.33
N THR A 179 2.66 -4.64 11.11
CA THR A 179 1.30 -4.25 10.79
C THR A 179 0.60 -5.38 10.04
N GLN A 180 -0.59 -5.75 10.50
CA GLN A 180 -1.39 -6.77 9.82
C GLN A 180 -1.91 -6.24 8.49
N GLY A 181 -1.77 -7.04 7.43
CA GLY A 181 -2.22 -6.73 6.08
C GLY A 181 -1.19 -5.98 5.24
N SER A 182 -1.62 -5.52 4.08
CA SER A 182 -0.81 -4.80 3.10
C SER A 182 -0.40 -3.42 3.63
N SER A 183 0.88 -3.20 3.91
CA SER A 183 1.42 -2.00 4.55
C SER A 183 2.60 -1.42 3.78
N ILE A 184 3.09 -0.23 4.21
CA ILE A 184 4.29 0.41 3.67
C ILE A 184 5.58 -0.34 4.03
N GLU A 185 5.55 -1.30 4.96
CA GLU A 185 6.72 -2.06 5.36
C GLU A 185 7.36 -2.79 4.18
N ILE A 186 6.71 -3.74 3.65
CA ILE A 186 6.79 -4.36 2.34
C ILE A 186 5.64 -5.36 2.25
N SER A 187 4.96 -5.39 1.13
CA SER A 187 3.85 -6.31 0.91
C SER A 187 3.85 -6.76 -0.54
N CYS A 188 3.40 -7.97 -0.77
CA CYS A 188 3.21 -8.50 -2.11
C CYS A 188 2.00 -9.39 -2.13
N ASP A 189 1.07 -9.14 -3.02
CA ASP A 189 -0.13 -9.94 -3.18
C ASP A 189 -0.43 -10.18 -4.65
N GLY A 190 -1.25 -11.20 -4.92
CA GLY A 190 -1.70 -11.45 -6.28
C GLY A 190 -2.84 -12.47 -6.33
N PRO A 191 -3.83 -12.24 -7.24
CA PRO A 191 -4.87 -13.22 -7.50
C PRO A 191 -4.31 -14.40 -8.30
N LEU A 192 -4.73 -15.60 -7.95
CA LEU A 192 -4.29 -16.82 -8.63
C LEU A 192 -5.10 -17.09 -9.90
N ARG A 193 -5.07 -16.12 -10.80
CA ARG A 193 -5.68 -16.20 -12.14
C ARG A 193 -4.67 -15.75 -13.19
N SER A 194 -4.81 -16.29 -14.41
CA SER A 194 -4.01 -15.83 -15.56
C SER A 194 -4.22 -14.32 -15.79
N PRO A 195 -3.14 -13.57 -16.07
CA PRO A 195 -1.77 -14.01 -16.33
C PRO A 195 -0.83 -14.08 -15.10
N TYR A 196 -1.37 -14.27 -13.89
CA TYR A 196 -0.63 -14.40 -12.64
C TYR A 196 0.26 -13.19 -12.35
N ILE A 197 -0.38 -12.10 -11.97
CA ILE A 197 0.27 -10.83 -11.65
C ILE A 197 0.41 -10.69 -10.15
N ALA A 198 1.64 -10.43 -9.69
CA ALA A 198 1.89 -10.00 -8.32
C ALA A 198 2.01 -8.48 -8.25
N TYR A 199 1.52 -7.89 -7.17
CA TYR A 199 1.61 -6.48 -6.85
C TYR A 199 2.53 -6.29 -5.65
N LEU A 200 3.74 -5.81 -5.91
CA LEU A 200 4.77 -5.54 -4.89
C LEU A 200 4.71 -4.07 -4.50
N GLN A 201 4.76 -3.77 -3.21
CA GLN A 201 4.74 -2.41 -2.68
C GLN A 201 5.48 -2.28 -1.36
N GLY A 202 5.97 -1.07 -1.07
CA GLY A 202 6.58 -0.75 0.21
C GLY A 202 8.09 -0.97 0.26
N GLY A 203 8.59 -0.88 1.47
CA GLY A 203 10.00 -0.94 1.81
C GLY A 203 10.36 0.21 2.76
N LEU A 204 10.41 -0.04 4.07
CA LEU A 204 10.71 1.00 5.09
C LEU A 204 12.08 1.63 4.87
N THR A 205 13.06 0.83 4.50
CA THR A 205 14.36 1.29 4.00
C THR A 205 14.66 0.60 2.68
N PHE A 206 15.46 1.23 1.85
CA PHE A 206 15.86 0.64 0.57
C PHE A 206 16.65 -0.66 0.77
N GLU A 207 17.51 -0.72 1.80
CA GLU A 207 18.32 -1.90 2.12
C GLU A 207 17.44 -3.10 2.47
N TYR A 208 16.41 -2.88 3.26
CA TYR A 208 15.42 -3.92 3.58
C TYR A 208 14.65 -4.38 2.34
N GLY A 209 14.11 -3.44 1.57
CA GLY A 209 13.41 -3.74 0.33
C GLY A 209 14.28 -4.50 -0.68
N LYS A 210 15.55 -4.12 -0.83
CA LYS A 210 16.53 -4.80 -1.68
C LYS A 210 16.73 -6.25 -1.27
N ILE A 211 16.91 -6.54 0.02
CA ILE A 211 17.06 -7.91 0.53
C ILE A 211 15.82 -8.74 0.23
N ALA A 212 14.64 -8.19 0.46
CA ALA A 212 13.38 -8.89 0.22
C ALA A 212 13.19 -9.23 -1.27
N VAL A 213 13.47 -8.28 -2.16
CA VAL A 213 13.41 -8.50 -3.62
C VAL A 213 14.40 -9.59 -4.06
N LEU A 214 15.64 -9.55 -3.56
CA LEU A 214 16.64 -10.56 -3.89
C LEU A 214 16.21 -11.96 -3.45
N LYS A 215 15.71 -12.12 -2.22
CA LYS A 215 15.17 -13.41 -1.73
C LYS A 215 13.99 -13.90 -2.58
N ALA A 216 13.09 -13.01 -2.96
CA ALA A 216 11.96 -13.37 -3.82
C ALA A 216 12.42 -13.84 -5.20
N ILE A 217 13.41 -13.19 -5.80
CA ILE A 217 14.01 -13.58 -7.08
C ILE A 217 14.75 -14.92 -6.97
N GLU A 218 15.47 -15.16 -5.89
CA GLU A 218 16.13 -16.46 -5.66
C GLU A 218 15.11 -17.60 -5.58
N ASN A 219 13.97 -17.36 -4.98
CA ASN A 219 12.92 -18.36 -4.78
C ASN A 219 12.17 -18.75 -6.07
N ILE A 220 12.25 -17.95 -7.13
CA ILE A 220 11.61 -18.22 -8.44
C ILE A 220 12.58 -18.77 -9.50
N LYS A 221 13.86 -18.82 -9.20
CA LYS A 221 14.87 -19.47 -10.06
C LYS A 221 14.80 -20.98 -9.91
#